data_65e1bfa66aa463e6898e0aed631ebcf4
#
_entry.id   65e1bfa66aa463e6898e0aed631ebcf4
#
_cell.length_a   1.000
_cell.length_b   1.000
_cell.length_c   1.000
_cell.angle_alpha   90.00
_cell.angle_beta   90.00
_cell.angle_gamma   90.00
#
_symmetry.space_group_name_H-M   'P 1'
#
loop_
_entity.id
_entity.type
_entity.pdbx_description
1 polymer ?
#
loop_
_entity_poly.entity_id
_entity_poly.type
_entity_poly.pdbx_seq_one_letter_code
_entity_poly.pdbx_strand_id
1 'polypeptide(L)'
;MSKKKILIFDDDTTLLELISIIFEDGGYEVDISQTSHDILEKVSDFHPDIILMDNWIPNIGGIEATKLLKSQEQFKHIPVIYVTANNDIEALAASAQADDFVAKPFDLEDLENKVAKYLN
;
A
#
# COMPACT_ATOMS: atom_id res chain seq x y z
N MET A 1 -13.06 1.60 -20.12
CA MET A 1 -12.44 0.63 -19.22
C MET A 1 -12.18 1.26 -17.88
N SER A 2 -12.33 0.51 -16.83
CA SER A 2 -12.12 1.06 -15.49
C SER A 2 -10.62 1.22 -15.20
N LYS A 3 -10.30 2.26 -14.44
CA LYS A 3 -8.93 2.50 -13.99
C LYS A 3 -8.53 1.46 -12.96
N LYS A 4 -7.23 1.16 -12.90
CA LYS A 4 -6.69 0.36 -11.80
C LYS A 4 -6.69 1.20 -10.53
N LYS A 5 -6.95 0.57 -9.41
CA LYS A 5 -7.14 1.24 -8.12
C LYS A 5 -5.99 0.99 -7.17
N ILE A 6 -5.47 2.05 -6.59
CA ILE A 6 -4.37 2.01 -5.62
C ILE A 6 -4.88 2.54 -4.29
N LEU A 7 -4.73 1.77 -3.23
CA LEU A 7 -5.06 2.21 -1.87
C LEU A 7 -3.76 2.36 -1.09
N ILE A 8 -3.56 3.53 -0.47
CA ILE A 8 -2.31 3.87 0.20
C ILE A 8 -2.58 4.14 1.67
N PHE A 9 -1.87 3.42 2.54
CA PHE A 9 -1.89 3.62 4.00
C PHE A 9 -0.57 4.22 4.45
N ASP A 10 -0.61 5.45 4.97
CA ASP A 10 0.55 6.14 5.51
C ASP A 10 0.05 7.26 6.43
N ASP A 11 0.79 7.55 7.49
CA ASP A 11 0.39 8.64 8.40
C ASP A 11 0.95 10.00 7.97
N ASP A 12 1.81 10.04 6.97
CA ASP A 12 2.38 11.28 6.44
C ASP A 12 1.46 11.86 5.37
N THR A 13 0.66 12.88 5.74
CA THR A 13 -0.32 13.48 4.84
C THR A 13 0.32 14.13 3.62
N THR A 14 1.49 14.73 3.77
CA THR A 14 2.20 15.34 2.65
C THR A 14 2.61 14.30 1.64
N LEU A 15 3.13 13.17 2.11
CA LEU A 15 3.52 12.07 1.24
C LEU A 15 2.29 11.46 0.53
N LEU A 16 1.19 11.28 1.27
CA LEU A 16 -0.05 10.76 0.68
C LEU A 16 -0.55 11.65 -0.45
N GLU A 17 -0.56 12.97 -0.23
CA GLU A 17 -0.99 13.92 -1.25
C GLU A 17 -0.10 13.86 -2.49
N LEU A 18 1.21 13.83 -2.30
CA LEU A 18 2.18 13.79 -3.39
C LEU A 18 2.02 12.52 -4.23
N ILE A 19 1.98 11.37 -3.57
CA ILE A 19 1.85 10.08 -4.25
C ILE A 19 0.52 10.00 -4.98
N SER A 20 -0.56 10.48 -4.35
CA SER A 20 -1.89 10.49 -4.96
C SER A 20 -1.89 11.26 -6.28
N ILE A 21 -1.31 12.46 -6.28
CA ILE A 21 -1.25 13.29 -7.47
C ILE A 21 -0.49 12.56 -8.59
N ILE A 22 0.64 11.96 -8.25
CA ILE A 22 1.48 11.28 -9.24
C ILE A 22 0.75 10.09 -9.86
N PHE A 23 0.11 9.25 -9.04
CA PHE A 23 -0.59 8.08 -9.56
C PHE A 23 -1.87 8.45 -10.29
N GLU A 24 -2.61 9.46 -9.82
CA GLU A 24 -3.79 9.94 -10.53
C GLU A 24 -3.41 10.49 -11.90
N ASP A 25 -2.32 11.23 -11.97
CA ASP A 25 -1.79 11.74 -13.23
C ASP A 25 -1.38 10.61 -14.17
N GLY A 26 -0.93 9.49 -13.61
CA GLY A 26 -0.58 8.29 -14.36
C GLY A 26 -1.76 7.45 -14.81
N GLY A 27 -2.98 7.84 -14.48
CA GLY A 27 -4.19 7.16 -14.93
C GLY A 27 -4.79 6.17 -13.92
N TYR A 28 -4.33 6.18 -12.67
CA TYR A 28 -4.88 5.31 -11.62
C TYR A 28 -5.95 6.04 -10.83
N GLU A 29 -6.84 5.26 -10.24
CA GLU A 29 -7.77 5.78 -9.23
C GLU A 29 -7.13 5.52 -7.87
N VAL A 30 -7.04 6.56 -7.02
CA VAL A 30 -6.30 6.48 -5.76
C VAL A 30 -7.20 6.82 -4.58
N ASP A 31 -7.12 6.03 -3.52
CA ASP A 31 -7.68 6.39 -2.23
C ASP A 31 -6.58 6.28 -1.19
N ILE A 32 -6.71 7.01 -0.11
CA ILE A 32 -5.68 7.12 0.92
C ILE A 32 -6.30 6.93 2.30
N SER A 33 -5.49 6.47 3.25
CA SER A 33 -5.90 6.37 4.64
C SER A 33 -4.70 6.63 5.54
N GLN A 34 -4.93 7.34 6.63
CA GLN A 34 -3.90 7.63 7.63
C GLN A 34 -3.91 6.62 8.78
N THR A 35 -4.79 5.65 8.73
CA THR A 35 -4.97 4.69 9.82
C THR A 35 -5.39 3.33 9.29
N SER A 36 -5.12 2.29 10.06
CA SER A 36 -5.58 0.93 9.77
C SER A 36 -6.86 0.58 10.54
N HIS A 37 -7.51 1.56 11.16
CA HIS A 37 -8.66 1.36 12.04
C HIS A 37 -9.76 0.48 11.42
N ASP A 38 -10.09 0.73 10.17
CA ASP A 38 -11.17 0.02 9.47
C ASP A 38 -10.68 -0.60 8.17
N ILE A 39 -9.48 -1.18 8.23
CA ILE A 39 -8.80 -1.63 7.01
C ILE A 39 -9.62 -2.61 6.16
N LEU A 40 -10.26 -3.60 6.78
CA LEU A 40 -11.03 -4.59 6.03
C LEU A 40 -12.23 -3.96 5.33
N GLU A 41 -12.93 -3.05 6.03
CA GLU A 41 -14.05 -2.32 5.47
C GLU A 41 -13.62 -1.43 4.31
N LYS A 42 -12.51 -0.70 4.50
CA LYS A 42 -11.99 0.20 3.48
C LYS A 42 -11.55 -0.55 2.22
N VAL A 43 -10.87 -1.68 2.39
CA VAL A 43 -10.47 -2.52 1.25
C VAL A 43 -11.71 -3.10 0.56
N SER A 44 -12.69 -3.53 1.34
CA SER A 44 -13.93 -4.06 0.80
C SER A 44 -14.70 -3.03 -0.01
N ASP A 45 -14.75 -1.78 0.46
CA ASP A 45 -15.50 -0.72 -0.20
C ASP A 45 -14.80 -0.21 -1.46
N PHE A 46 -13.48 -0.06 -1.39
CA PHE A 46 -12.73 0.51 -2.51
C PHE A 46 -12.38 -0.52 -3.59
N HIS A 47 -12.20 -1.78 -3.23
CA HIS A 47 -11.76 -2.85 -4.12
C HIS A 47 -10.44 -2.52 -4.82
N PRO A 48 -9.36 -2.26 -4.06
CA PRO A 48 -8.08 -1.89 -4.68
C PRO A 48 -7.47 -3.06 -5.46
N ASP A 49 -6.70 -2.71 -6.48
CA ASP A 49 -5.92 -3.67 -7.24
C ASP A 49 -4.53 -3.86 -6.63
N ILE A 50 -4.07 -2.89 -5.85
CA ILE A 50 -2.81 -2.95 -5.13
C ILE A 50 -2.89 -2.06 -3.90
N ILE A 51 -2.13 -2.42 -2.86
CA ILE A 51 -2.08 -1.66 -1.60
C ILE A 51 -0.63 -1.28 -1.32
N LEU A 52 -0.41 0.00 -0.99
CA LEU A 52 0.87 0.48 -0.48
C LEU A 52 0.71 0.67 1.02
N MET A 53 1.56 0.03 1.82
CA MET A 53 1.38 -0.05 3.26
C MET A 53 2.62 0.43 4.01
N ASP A 54 2.47 1.50 4.80
CA ASP A 54 3.52 1.98 5.69
C ASP A 54 3.52 1.21 7.00
N ASN A 55 4.71 1.02 7.58
CA ASN A 55 4.86 0.32 8.85
C ASN A 55 4.25 1.08 10.04
N TRP A 56 4.33 2.39 10.01
CA TRP A 56 4.02 3.25 11.16
C TRP A 56 2.63 3.88 11.09
N ILE A 57 1.65 3.21 10.51
CA ILE A 57 0.28 3.74 10.54
C ILE A 57 -0.35 3.51 11.91
N PRO A 58 -1.15 4.50 12.40
CA PRO A 58 -1.84 4.35 13.68
C PRO A 58 -2.82 3.21 13.71
N ASN A 59 -3.10 2.73 14.86
CA ASN A 59 -3.96 1.64 15.25
C ASN A 59 -3.18 0.33 15.26
N ILE A 60 -3.37 -0.58 14.31
CA ILE A 60 -2.72 -1.89 14.41
C ILE A 60 -1.34 -1.97 13.76
N GLY A 61 -0.92 -0.92 13.07
CA GLY A 61 0.38 -0.91 12.40
C GLY A 61 0.38 -1.67 11.07
N GLY A 62 1.42 -1.41 10.26
CA GLY A 62 1.46 -1.95 8.90
C GLY A 62 1.64 -3.46 8.82
N ILE A 63 2.44 -4.03 9.71
CA ILE A 63 2.69 -5.48 9.73
C ILE A 63 1.41 -6.24 10.04
N GLU A 64 0.74 -5.85 11.13
CA GLU A 64 -0.51 -6.51 11.53
C GLU A 64 -1.62 -6.28 10.52
N ALA A 65 -1.68 -5.08 9.94
CA ALA A 65 -2.66 -4.77 8.90
C ALA A 65 -2.46 -5.67 7.68
N THR A 66 -1.22 -5.86 7.25
CA THR A 66 -0.92 -6.74 6.12
C THR A 66 -1.28 -8.19 6.42
N LYS A 67 -0.91 -8.67 7.60
CA LYS A 67 -1.26 -10.03 8.03
C LYS A 67 -2.78 -10.24 8.04
N LEU A 68 -3.51 -9.24 8.53
CA LEU A 68 -4.96 -9.31 8.58
C LEU A 68 -5.55 -9.43 7.17
N LEU A 69 -5.08 -8.61 6.24
CA LEU A 69 -5.53 -8.69 4.84
C LEU A 69 -5.21 -10.05 4.21
N LYS A 70 -4.00 -10.55 4.43
CA LYS A 70 -3.59 -11.82 3.84
C LYS A 70 -4.30 -13.03 4.46
N SER A 71 -4.93 -12.86 5.63
CA SER A 71 -5.71 -13.90 6.25
C SER A 71 -7.13 -14.03 5.68
N GLN A 72 -7.57 -13.06 4.87
CA GLN A 72 -8.92 -13.03 4.31
C GLN A 72 -8.92 -13.61 2.90
N GLU A 73 -9.76 -14.61 2.66
CA GLU A 73 -9.86 -15.26 1.34
C GLU A 73 -10.13 -14.26 0.22
N GLN A 74 -10.99 -13.26 0.46
CA GLN A 74 -11.36 -12.30 -0.56
C GLN A 74 -10.28 -11.27 -0.84
N PHE A 75 -9.28 -11.10 0.05
CA PHE A 75 -8.27 -10.05 -0.08
C PHE A 75 -6.85 -10.57 -0.24
N LYS A 76 -6.59 -11.83 0.08
CA LYS A 76 -5.21 -12.35 0.11
C LYS A 76 -4.49 -12.28 -1.23
N HIS A 77 -5.24 -12.18 -2.32
CA HIS A 77 -4.68 -12.09 -3.67
C HIS A 77 -4.23 -10.68 -4.06
N ILE A 78 -4.62 -9.67 -3.29
CA ILE A 78 -4.28 -8.28 -3.59
C ILE A 78 -2.80 -8.06 -3.24
N PRO A 79 -1.97 -7.60 -4.20
CA PRO A 79 -0.57 -7.30 -3.90
C PRO A 79 -0.44 -6.21 -2.85
N VAL A 80 0.44 -6.40 -1.88
CA VAL A 80 0.75 -5.40 -0.86
C VAL A 80 2.23 -5.06 -0.97
N ILE A 81 2.54 -3.80 -1.24
CA ILE A 81 3.91 -3.30 -1.26
C ILE A 81 4.15 -2.56 0.05
N TYR A 82 5.12 -3.02 0.81
CA TYR A 82 5.48 -2.43 2.09
C TYR A 82 6.41 -1.24 1.85
N VAL A 83 6.03 -0.05 2.33
CA VAL A 83 6.79 1.18 2.13
C VAL A 83 7.17 1.74 3.49
N THR A 84 8.46 1.68 3.85
CA THR A 84 8.89 2.12 5.16
C THR A 84 10.35 2.56 5.18
N ALA A 85 10.71 3.38 6.16
CA ALA A 85 12.06 3.87 6.37
C ALA A 85 12.91 2.90 7.21
N ASN A 86 12.36 1.77 7.62
CA ASN A 86 13.07 0.82 8.47
C ASN A 86 14.23 0.17 7.71
N ASN A 87 15.39 0.07 8.37
CA ASN A 87 16.60 -0.50 7.75
C ASN A 87 16.49 -2.00 7.49
N ASP A 88 15.56 -2.68 8.15
CA ASP A 88 15.33 -4.12 7.99
C ASP A 88 14.02 -4.40 7.26
N ILE A 89 13.77 -3.62 6.23
CA ILE A 89 12.51 -3.64 5.49
C ILE A 89 12.21 -5.01 4.86
N GLU A 90 13.25 -5.68 4.34
CA GLU A 90 13.07 -6.96 3.67
C GLU A 90 12.56 -8.03 4.65
N ALA A 91 13.13 -8.08 5.83
CA ALA A 91 12.69 -9.00 6.88
C ALA A 91 11.30 -8.64 7.38
N LEU A 92 11.01 -7.35 7.49
CA LEU A 92 9.68 -6.88 7.89
C LEU A 92 8.62 -7.25 6.86
N ALA A 93 8.92 -7.07 5.58
CA ALA A 93 8.00 -7.43 4.51
C ALA A 93 7.72 -8.94 4.50
N ALA A 94 8.75 -9.75 4.68
CA ALA A 94 8.61 -11.20 4.76
C ALA A 94 7.75 -11.59 5.96
N SER A 95 7.98 -10.96 7.11
CA SER A 95 7.21 -11.20 8.33
C SER A 95 5.74 -10.82 8.18
N ALA A 96 5.45 -9.76 7.43
CA ALA A 96 4.09 -9.28 7.21
C ALA A 96 3.39 -9.98 6.05
N GLN A 97 4.09 -10.84 5.31
CA GLN A 97 3.57 -11.53 4.13
C GLN A 97 3.29 -10.54 2.97
N ALA A 98 4.01 -9.43 2.94
CA ALA A 98 3.90 -8.49 1.83
C ALA A 98 4.49 -9.09 0.56
N ASP A 99 3.98 -8.66 -0.58
CA ASP A 99 4.43 -9.17 -1.88
C ASP A 99 5.72 -8.51 -2.35
N ASP A 100 5.96 -7.27 -1.90
CA ASP A 100 7.16 -6.54 -2.27
C ASP A 100 7.40 -5.44 -1.24
N PHE A 101 8.48 -4.70 -1.40
CA PHE A 101 8.82 -3.65 -0.46
C PHE A 101 9.58 -2.52 -1.16
N VAL A 102 9.50 -1.31 -0.58
CA VAL A 102 10.25 -0.13 -1.02
C VAL A 102 10.74 0.60 0.23
N ALA A 103 12.03 0.92 0.27
CA ALA A 103 12.62 1.65 1.40
C ALA A 103 12.52 3.16 1.18
N LYS A 104 12.11 3.88 2.23
CA LYS A 104 12.15 5.35 2.25
C LYS A 104 13.58 5.80 2.61
N PRO A 105 14.09 6.90 2.07
CA PRO A 105 13.49 7.64 0.96
C PRO A 105 13.59 6.86 -0.34
N PHE A 106 12.55 6.94 -1.16
CA PHE A 106 12.50 6.23 -2.42
C PHE A 106 12.42 7.22 -3.58
N ASP A 107 12.81 6.74 -4.77
CA ASP A 107 12.60 7.47 -6.01
C ASP A 107 11.15 7.21 -6.46
N LEU A 108 10.41 8.28 -6.77
CA LEU A 108 9.02 8.14 -7.20
C LEU A 108 8.88 7.28 -8.45
N GLU A 109 9.85 7.40 -9.37
CA GLU A 109 9.86 6.58 -10.58
C GLU A 109 10.00 5.10 -10.24
N ASP A 110 10.82 4.75 -9.26
CA ASP A 110 10.98 3.36 -8.81
C ASP A 110 9.68 2.83 -8.22
N LEU A 111 8.98 3.65 -7.45
CA LEU A 111 7.68 3.27 -6.89
C LEU A 111 6.65 3.07 -8.00
N GLU A 112 6.60 3.99 -8.96
CA GLU A 112 5.68 3.87 -10.09
C GLU A 112 5.95 2.60 -10.90
N ASN A 113 7.22 2.30 -11.15
CA ASN A 113 7.62 1.10 -11.90
C ASN A 113 7.22 -0.17 -11.15
N LYS A 114 7.39 -0.17 -9.83
CA LYS A 114 7.04 -1.32 -9.02
C LYS A 114 5.53 -1.55 -9.02
N VAL A 115 4.75 -0.50 -8.89
CA VAL A 115 3.28 -0.59 -8.97
C VAL A 115 2.86 -1.13 -10.34
N ALA A 116 3.42 -0.58 -11.41
CA ALA A 116 3.11 -1.01 -12.77
C ALA A 116 3.42 -2.49 -12.98
N LYS A 117 4.50 -2.98 -12.38
CA LYS A 117 4.88 -4.39 -12.46
C LYS A 117 3.78 -5.32 -11.97
N TYR A 118 3.07 -4.92 -10.91
CA TYR A 118 2.01 -5.74 -10.33
C TYR A 118 0.66 -5.54 -11.00
N LEU A 119 0.45 -4.44 -11.70
CA LEU A 119 -0.84 -4.11 -12.30
C LEU A 119 -0.92 -4.36 -13.81
N ASN A 120 0.22 -4.68 -14.41
CA ASN A 120 0.25 -4.93 -15.87
C ASN A 120 0.64 -6.39 -16.18
#